data_1b2aad08e5b79fca2cbc00e84b508ac2
#
_entry.id   1b2aad08e5b79fca2cbc00e84b508ac2
#
_cell.length_a   1.000
_cell.length_b   1.000
_cell.length_c   1.000
_cell.angle_alpha   90.00
_cell.angle_beta   90.00
_cell.angle_gamma   90.00
#
_symmetry.space_group_name_H-M   'P 1'
#
loop_
_entity.id
_entity.type
_entity.pdbx_description
1 polymer ?
#
loop_
_entity_poly.entity_id
_entity_poly.type
_entity_poly.pdbx_seq_one_letter_code
_entity_poly.pdbx_strand_id
1 'polypeptide(L)'
;MEIGENKILETNDFDIAKSKQYHLSLRIGIDNFSFSILDTVTLSYNYLVVNYFTYISIKDTVKKITSIIKNNNLFQLNFSSSSLIYSGFPNTLLPKELENSTNEKKLLEFNDDKCYEKIYFDIIDNIKIIYSIPETVDNITKTFFPTCKTMSEEKIFLEKKIYRDLSTCV
;
A
#
# COMPACT_ATOMS: atom_id res chain seq x y z
N MET A 1 -11.34 -9.40 22.57
CA MET A 1 -10.58 -8.43 21.73
C MET A 1 -11.25 -8.45 20.37
N GLU A 2 -12.14 -7.48 20.13
CA GLU A 2 -12.92 -7.41 18.89
C GLU A 2 -11.98 -7.15 17.72
N ILE A 3 -11.93 -8.10 16.79
CA ILE A 3 -11.39 -7.89 15.45
C ILE A 3 -12.45 -7.08 14.74
N GLY A 4 -12.11 -5.87 14.28
CA GLY A 4 -13.02 -5.04 13.50
C GLY A 4 -13.58 -5.81 12.30
N GLU A 5 -14.75 -5.40 11.81
CA GLU A 5 -15.47 -6.06 10.72
C GLU A 5 -14.57 -6.38 9.52
N ASN A 6 -14.35 -7.66 9.28
CA ASN A 6 -13.70 -8.11 8.05
C ASN A 6 -14.74 -8.09 6.94
N LYS A 7 -14.53 -7.28 5.91
CA LYS A 7 -15.35 -7.29 4.69
C LYS A 7 -14.66 -8.17 3.66
N ILE A 8 -15.36 -9.20 3.21
CA ILE A 8 -14.89 -10.10 2.15
C ILE A 8 -15.89 -10.03 1.01
N LEU A 9 -15.39 -9.70 -0.18
CA LEU A 9 -16.11 -9.84 -1.44
C LEU A 9 -15.34 -10.86 -2.29
N GLU A 10 -16.00 -11.94 -2.60
CA GLU A 10 -15.49 -13.00 -3.49
C GLU A 10 -16.52 -13.24 -4.58
N THR A 11 -16.08 -13.24 -5.83
CA THR A 11 -16.95 -13.57 -6.96
C THR A 11 -16.84 -15.04 -7.29
N ASN A 12 -17.88 -15.61 -7.91
CA ASN A 12 -17.89 -17.00 -8.35
C ASN A 12 -16.85 -17.29 -9.46
N ASP A 13 -16.27 -16.24 -10.05
CA ASP A 13 -15.32 -16.35 -11.16
C ASP A 13 -13.86 -16.47 -10.69
N PHE A 14 -13.62 -16.41 -9.37
CA PHE A 14 -12.28 -16.58 -8.82
C PHE A 14 -11.81 -18.03 -8.95
N ASP A 15 -10.77 -18.24 -9.76
CA ASP A 15 -10.18 -19.57 -10.02
C ASP A 15 -8.69 -19.54 -9.68
N ILE A 16 -8.28 -20.27 -8.66
CA ILE A 16 -6.89 -20.39 -8.22
C ILE A 16 -5.94 -20.84 -9.34
N ALA A 17 -6.42 -21.69 -10.26
CA ALA A 17 -5.62 -22.16 -11.39
C ALA A 17 -5.21 -21.03 -12.35
N LYS A 18 -5.95 -19.92 -12.36
CA LYS A 18 -5.68 -18.73 -13.18
C LYS A 18 -4.82 -17.69 -12.48
N SER A 19 -4.20 -18.01 -11.34
CA SER A 19 -3.41 -17.04 -10.54
C SER A 19 -2.38 -16.24 -11.35
N LYS A 20 -1.78 -16.84 -12.39
CA LYS A 20 -0.83 -16.18 -13.29
C LYS A 20 -1.46 -15.12 -14.23
N GLN A 21 -2.78 -14.97 -14.23
CA GLN A 21 -3.51 -13.92 -14.96
C GLN A 21 -3.96 -12.81 -14.01
N TYR A 22 -3.71 -12.95 -12.71
CA TYR A 22 -4.20 -12.02 -11.72
C TYR A 22 -3.11 -11.06 -11.24
N HIS A 23 -3.54 -9.84 -10.96
CA HIS A 23 -2.74 -8.84 -10.23
C HIS A 23 -3.17 -8.81 -8.77
N LEU A 24 -2.22 -8.91 -7.85
CA LEU A 24 -2.44 -8.77 -6.42
C LEU A 24 -2.13 -7.33 -5.99
N SER A 25 -3.14 -6.62 -5.50
CA SER A 25 -2.95 -5.32 -4.86
C SER A 25 -3.05 -5.47 -3.35
N LEU A 26 -2.06 -4.95 -2.64
CA LEU A 26 -1.97 -4.95 -1.18
C LEU A 26 -2.01 -3.52 -0.66
N ARG A 27 -2.66 -3.29 0.49
CA ARG A 27 -2.61 -2.03 1.21
C ARG A 27 -2.31 -2.30 2.67
N ILE A 28 -1.23 -1.72 3.17
CA ILE A 28 -0.81 -1.76 4.56
C ILE A 28 -1.01 -0.38 5.16
N GLY A 29 -1.87 -0.29 6.17
CA GLY A 29 -2.10 0.90 6.97
C GLY A 29 -1.69 0.72 8.42
N ILE A 30 -1.77 1.79 9.19
CA ILE A 30 -1.49 1.76 10.62
C ILE A 30 -2.54 0.91 11.36
N ASP A 31 -3.78 0.96 10.91
CA ASP A 31 -4.96 0.34 11.52
C ASP A 31 -5.71 -0.63 10.60
N ASN A 32 -5.16 -0.91 9.43
CA ASN A 32 -5.82 -1.79 8.47
C ASN A 32 -4.82 -2.55 7.60
N PHE A 33 -5.28 -3.69 7.08
CA PHE A 33 -4.64 -4.44 6.02
C PHE A 33 -5.69 -4.91 5.04
N SER A 34 -5.54 -4.57 3.79
CA SER A 34 -6.46 -5.01 2.75
C SER A 34 -5.72 -5.54 1.53
N PHE A 35 -6.40 -6.38 0.77
CA PHE A 35 -5.89 -6.85 -0.51
C PHE A 35 -7.03 -7.12 -1.48
N SER A 36 -6.72 -6.99 -2.76
CA SER A 36 -7.63 -7.31 -3.85
C SER A 36 -6.93 -8.07 -4.95
N ILE A 37 -7.69 -8.88 -5.67
CA ILE A 37 -7.23 -9.65 -6.82
C ILE A 37 -8.02 -9.19 -8.04
N LEU A 38 -7.29 -8.66 -9.02
CA LEU A 38 -7.81 -8.22 -10.31
C LEU A 38 -7.45 -9.24 -11.39
N ASP A 39 -8.41 -9.70 -12.13
CA ASP A 39 -8.17 -10.41 -13.38
C ASP A 39 -7.71 -9.41 -14.44
N THR A 40 -6.48 -9.59 -14.96
CA THR A 40 -5.89 -8.65 -15.93
C THR A 40 -6.41 -8.86 -17.36
N VAL A 41 -7.13 -9.95 -17.61
CA VAL A 41 -7.72 -10.24 -18.91
C VAL A 41 -9.12 -9.66 -19.01
N THR A 42 -9.95 -9.87 -17.98
CA THR A 42 -11.34 -9.38 -17.94
C THR A 42 -11.47 -7.99 -17.32
N LEU A 43 -10.39 -7.47 -16.69
CA LEU A 43 -10.36 -6.23 -15.93
C LEU A 43 -11.41 -6.16 -14.82
N SER A 44 -11.73 -7.31 -14.22
CA SER A 44 -12.69 -7.44 -13.12
C SER A 44 -12.00 -7.78 -11.81
N TYR A 45 -12.49 -7.21 -10.71
CA TYR A 45 -12.06 -7.59 -9.37
C TYR A 45 -12.79 -8.84 -8.91
N ASN A 46 -12.04 -9.91 -8.68
CA ASN A 46 -12.58 -11.19 -8.29
C ASN A 46 -12.52 -11.43 -6.78
N TYR A 47 -11.67 -10.69 -6.08
CA TYR A 47 -11.49 -10.85 -4.65
C TYR A 47 -11.13 -9.52 -3.99
N LEU A 48 -11.75 -9.22 -2.85
CA LEU A 48 -11.41 -8.07 -2.03
C LEU A 48 -11.60 -8.42 -0.55
N VAL A 49 -10.57 -8.20 0.24
CA VAL A 49 -10.63 -8.35 1.70
C VAL A 49 -10.15 -7.07 2.35
N VAL A 50 -10.89 -6.62 3.35
CA VAL A 50 -10.51 -5.47 4.18
C VAL A 50 -10.56 -5.90 5.64
N ASN A 51 -9.41 -5.84 6.31
CA ASN A 51 -9.28 -6.10 7.73
C ASN A 51 -9.00 -4.78 8.44
N TYR A 52 -9.89 -4.38 9.33
CA TYR A 52 -9.68 -3.25 10.24
C TYR A 52 -9.23 -3.76 11.60
N PHE A 53 -8.35 -3.02 12.24
CA PHE A 53 -7.95 -3.31 13.62
C PHE A 53 -7.89 -2.05 14.45
N THR A 54 -8.25 -2.16 15.73
CA THR A 54 -7.96 -1.09 16.66
C THR A 54 -6.45 -0.92 16.75
N TYR A 55 -5.96 0.27 16.46
CA TYR A 55 -4.55 0.60 16.60
C TYR A 55 -4.17 0.63 18.08
N ILE A 56 -3.19 -0.18 18.44
CA ILE A 56 -2.60 -0.20 19.79
C ILE A 56 -1.13 0.20 19.68
N SER A 57 -0.40 -0.48 18.80
CA SER A 57 1.00 -0.19 18.51
C SER A 57 1.38 -0.76 17.13
N ILE A 58 2.44 -0.23 16.54
CA ILE A 58 3.01 -0.77 15.30
C ILE A 58 3.35 -2.26 15.44
N LYS A 59 3.89 -2.66 16.61
CA LYS A 59 4.21 -4.07 16.86
C LYS A 59 2.98 -4.98 16.80
N ASP A 60 1.84 -4.52 17.30
CA ASP A 60 0.60 -5.30 17.26
C ASP A 60 -0.01 -5.31 15.86
N THR A 61 0.05 -4.20 15.13
CA THR A 61 -0.32 -4.14 13.71
C THR A 61 0.49 -5.14 12.90
N VAL A 62 1.82 -5.16 13.05
CA VAL A 62 2.72 -6.10 12.37
C VAL A 62 2.38 -7.55 12.71
N LYS A 63 2.10 -7.89 13.97
CA LYS A 63 1.68 -9.25 14.36
C LYS A 63 0.38 -9.67 13.68
N LYS A 64 -0.62 -8.78 13.65
CA LYS A 64 -1.92 -9.04 13.01
C LYS A 64 -1.77 -9.26 11.51
N ILE A 65 -1.05 -8.38 10.81
CA ILE A 65 -0.76 -8.52 9.38
C ILE A 65 -0.04 -9.83 9.10
N THR A 66 0.99 -10.16 9.88
CA THR A 66 1.75 -11.40 9.74
C THR A 66 0.84 -12.62 9.92
N SER A 67 -0.06 -12.59 10.90
CA SER A 67 -1.02 -13.67 11.13
C SER A 67 -1.98 -13.84 9.95
N ILE A 68 -2.51 -12.75 9.40
CA ILE A 68 -3.40 -12.78 8.23
C ILE A 68 -2.68 -13.39 7.02
N ILE A 69 -1.44 -12.94 6.74
CA ILE A 69 -0.66 -13.43 5.60
C ILE A 69 -0.37 -14.94 5.76
N LYS A 70 0.07 -15.39 6.93
CA LYS A 70 0.41 -16.79 7.16
C LYS A 70 -0.79 -17.74 7.13
N ASN A 71 -1.96 -17.24 7.54
CA ASN A 71 -3.18 -18.05 7.60
C ASN A 71 -4.01 -18.02 6.30
N ASN A 72 -3.57 -17.28 5.28
CA ASN A 72 -4.29 -17.18 4.02
C ASN A 72 -3.44 -17.72 2.86
N ASN A 73 -3.85 -18.86 2.33
CA ASN A 73 -3.17 -19.57 1.25
C ASN A 73 -3.11 -18.77 -0.08
N LEU A 74 -3.93 -17.73 -0.24
CA LEU A 74 -3.89 -16.86 -1.43
C LEU A 74 -2.52 -16.18 -1.59
N PHE A 75 -1.83 -15.86 -0.49
CA PHE A 75 -0.49 -15.24 -0.56
C PHE A 75 0.63 -16.19 -1.01
N GLN A 76 0.33 -17.49 -1.15
CA GLN A 76 1.27 -18.50 -1.69
C GLN A 76 1.12 -18.67 -3.21
N LEU A 77 0.13 -18.03 -3.83
CA LEU A 77 -0.11 -18.12 -5.26
C LEU A 77 0.91 -17.30 -6.06
N ASN A 78 1.16 -17.75 -7.28
CA ASN A 78 2.01 -17.04 -8.23
C ASN A 78 1.16 -16.07 -9.05
N PHE A 79 1.15 -14.81 -8.68
CA PHE A 79 0.47 -13.74 -9.43
C PHE A 79 1.30 -13.26 -10.62
N SER A 80 0.65 -12.72 -11.65
CA SER A 80 1.32 -12.11 -12.81
C SER A 80 2.12 -10.87 -12.40
N SER A 81 1.58 -10.11 -11.46
CA SER A 81 2.20 -8.92 -10.90
C SER A 81 1.59 -8.62 -9.53
N SER A 82 2.30 -7.82 -8.75
CA SER A 82 1.82 -7.38 -7.44
C SER A 82 2.25 -5.95 -7.12
N SER A 83 1.38 -5.23 -6.41
CA SER A 83 1.65 -3.89 -5.91
C SER A 83 1.30 -3.78 -4.43
N LEU A 84 2.01 -2.91 -3.72
CA LEU A 84 1.81 -2.66 -2.30
C LEU A 84 1.74 -1.15 -2.04
N ILE A 85 0.70 -0.74 -1.35
CA ILE A 85 0.42 0.65 -1.01
C ILE A 85 0.62 0.82 0.49
N TYR A 86 1.43 1.80 0.87
CA TYR A 86 1.53 2.26 2.25
C TYR A 86 0.54 3.40 2.48
N SER A 87 -0.26 3.31 3.55
CA SER A 87 -1.38 4.21 3.83
C SER A 87 -1.36 4.70 5.27
N GLY A 88 -1.62 6.01 5.46
CA GLY A 88 -1.68 6.63 6.79
C GLY A 88 -0.34 6.70 7.51
N PHE A 89 0.77 6.54 6.82
CA PHE A 89 2.11 6.80 7.34
C PHE A 89 2.52 8.25 7.11
N PRO A 90 3.44 8.81 7.94
CA PRO A 90 3.94 10.17 7.77
C PRO A 90 4.49 10.40 6.38
N ASN A 91 4.03 11.49 5.76
CA ASN A 91 4.44 11.87 4.41
C ASN A 91 4.49 13.38 4.23
N THR A 92 5.20 13.83 3.19
CA THR A 92 5.27 15.23 2.78
C THR A 92 5.51 15.33 1.28
N LEU A 93 5.10 16.46 0.72
CA LEU A 93 5.30 16.77 -0.70
C LEU A 93 6.43 17.78 -0.86
N LEU A 94 7.35 17.51 -1.76
CA LEU A 94 8.47 18.37 -2.07
C LEU A 94 8.49 18.68 -3.57
N PRO A 95 8.36 19.96 -3.98
CA PRO A 95 8.63 20.36 -5.36
C PRO A 95 10.08 20.02 -5.74
N LYS A 96 10.30 19.47 -6.94
CA LYS A 96 11.64 19.06 -7.41
C LYS A 96 12.66 20.19 -7.41
N GLU A 97 12.22 21.41 -7.62
CA GLU A 97 13.06 22.59 -7.61
C GLU A 97 13.74 22.81 -6.26
N LEU A 98 13.16 22.33 -5.16
CA LEU A 98 13.66 22.46 -3.80
C LEU A 98 14.47 21.23 -3.32
N GLU A 99 14.60 20.18 -4.14
CA GLU A 99 15.21 18.91 -3.73
C GLU A 99 16.65 19.07 -3.22
N ASN A 100 17.46 19.87 -3.88
CA ASN A 100 18.89 20.06 -3.55
C ASN A 100 19.14 20.91 -2.29
N SER A 101 18.12 21.63 -1.79
CA SER A 101 18.23 22.55 -0.66
C SER A 101 17.65 22.00 0.62
N THR A 102 17.06 20.80 0.59
CA THR A 102 16.19 20.33 1.67
C THR A 102 16.62 18.95 2.18
N ASN A 103 16.69 18.84 3.50
CA ASN A 103 16.88 17.54 4.17
C ASN A 103 15.52 16.86 4.32
N GLU A 104 15.32 15.75 3.61
CA GLU A 104 14.06 14.99 3.56
C GLU A 104 13.56 14.54 4.94
N LYS A 105 14.49 14.09 5.80
CA LYS A 105 14.16 13.66 7.15
C LYS A 105 13.65 14.83 8.01
N LYS A 106 14.32 15.99 7.92
CA LYS A 106 13.86 17.19 8.64
C LYS A 106 12.51 17.69 8.18
N LEU A 107 12.18 17.53 6.88
CA LEU A 107 10.85 17.86 6.36
C LEU A 107 9.77 16.97 6.94
N LEU A 108 10.02 15.66 7.01
CA LEU A 108 9.07 14.72 7.62
C LEU A 108 8.89 15.03 9.11
N GLU A 109 9.99 15.25 9.86
CA GLU A 109 9.94 15.58 11.29
C GLU A 109 9.25 16.93 11.58
N PHE A 110 9.26 17.85 10.63
CA PHE A 110 8.54 19.13 10.75
C PHE A 110 7.03 18.95 10.59
N ASN A 111 6.60 18.03 9.70
CA ASN A 111 5.19 17.84 9.40
C ASN A 111 4.50 16.81 10.32
N ASP A 112 5.25 15.89 10.90
CA ASP A 112 4.73 14.85 11.78
C ASP A 112 5.76 14.51 12.87
N ASP A 113 5.35 14.52 14.13
CA ASP A 113 6.18 14.15 15.27
C ASP A 113 6.67 12.70 15.23
N LYS A 114 6.11 11.88 14.33
CA LYS A 114 6.41 10.46 14.17
C LYS A 114 7.11 10.16 12.85
N CYS A 115 8.34 10.60 12.69
CA CYS A 115 9.16 10.12 11.59
C CYS A 115 9.70 8.71 11.90
N TYR A 116 9.47 7.76 10.98
CA TYR A 116 9.96 6.39 11.12
C TYR A 116 11.33 6.18 10.46
N GLU A 117 11.95 5.00 10.71
CA GLU A 117 13.34 4.73 10.36
C GLU A 117 13.60 4.59 8.85
N LYS A 118 12.63 4.07 8.11
CA LYS A 118 12.76 3.83 6.67
C LYS A 118 12.08 4.95 5.89
N ILE A 119 12.87 5.70 5.14
CA ILE A 119 12.39 6.80 4.29
C ILE A 119 12.38 6.33 2.85
N TYR A 120 11.26 6.55 2.19
CA TYR A 120 11.02 6.24 0.79
C TYR A 120 10.50 7.46 0.05
N PHE A 121 10.53 7.42 -1.26
CA PHE A 121 9.94 8.46 -2.08
C PHE A 121 9.29 7.89 -3.35
N ASP A 122 8.25 8.58 -3.76
CA ASP A 122 7.62 8.45 -5.07
C ASP A 122 7.79 9.75 -5.85
N ILE A 123 7.73 9.67 -7.17
CA ILE A 123 7.80 10.84 -8.04
C ILE A 123 6.56 10.86 -8.93
N ILE A 124 5.93 12.04 -9.01
CA ILE A 124 4.85 12.35 -9.94
C ILE A 124 5.16 13.73 -10.52
N ASP A 125 5.40 13.79 -11.84
CA ASP A 125 5.76 15.02 -12.54
C ASP A 125 6.89 15.79 -11.82
N ASN A 126 6.57 16.98 -11.30
CA ASN A 126 7.51 17.85 -10.59
C ASN A 126 7.38 17.75 -9.05
N ILE A 127 6.71 16.72 -8.54
CA ILE A 127 6.50 16.53 -7.11
C ILE A 127 7.18 15.24 -6.67
N LYS A 128 7.98 15.33 -5.62
CA LYS A 128 8.52 14.20 -4.87
C LYS A 128 7.67 14.00 -3.62
N ILE A 129 7.09 12.82 -3.47
CA ILE A 129 6.37 12.41 -2.28
C ILE A 129 7.35 11.68 -1.41
N ILE A 130 7.65 12.21 -0.24
CA ILE A 130 8.55 11.60 0.74
C ILE A 130 7.70 11.01 1.83
N TYR A 131 7.92 9.75 2.20
CA TYR A 131 7.17 9.10 3.28
C TYR A 131 8.07 8.20 4.12
N SER A 132 7.70 8.01 5.38
CA SER A 132 8.45 7.15 6.29
C SER A 132 7.59 6.01 6.81
N ILE A 133 8.18 4.83 6.90
CA ILE A 133 7.53 3.63 7.42
C ILE A 133 8.38 2.98 8.52
N PRO A 134 7.76 2.31 9.50
CA PRO A 134 8.48 1.57 10.52
C PRO A 134 9.33 0.45 9.89
N GLU A 135 10.54 0.27 10.38
CA GLU A 135 11.44 -0.80 9.91
C GLU A 135 10.78 -2.19 10.03
N THR A 136 9.98 -2.41 11.06
CA THR A 136 9.26 -3.68 11.25
C THR A 136 8.21 -3.93 10.17
N VAL A 137 7.55 -2.88 9.66
CA VAL A 137 6.61 -2.96 8.52
C VAL A 137 7.38 -3.23 7.23
N ASP A 138 8.49 -2.53 7.02
CA ASP A 138 9.36 -2.75 5.86
C ASP A 138 9.88 -4.19 5.79
N ASN A 139 10.30 -4.74 6.93
CA ASN A 139 10.83 -6.10 7.01
C ASN A 139 9.77 -7.16 6.66
N ILE A 140 8.52 -7.03 7.13
CA ILE A 140 7.46 -7.97 6.73
C ILE A 140 7.13 -7.88 5.25
N THR A 141 7.10 -6.67 4.69
CA THR A 141 6.83 -6.51 3.26
C THR A 141 7.91 -7.12 2.39
N LYS A 142 9.18 -6.89 2.71
CA LYS A 142 10.32 -7.51 2.02
C LYS A 142 10.36 -9.03 2.17
N THR A 143 9.91 -9.54 3.31
CA THR A 143 9.91 -10.98 3.59
C THR A 143 8.81 -11.71 2.81
N PHE A 144 7.59 -11.18 2.81
CA PHE A 144 6.43 -11.85 2.21
C PHE A 144 6.16 -11.43 0.76
N PHE A 145 6.58 -10.22 0.38
CA PHE A 145 6.29 -9.63 -0.94
C PHE A 145 7.53 -8.98 -1.57
N PRO A 146 8.63 -9.72 -1.73
CA PRO A 146 9.93 -9.16 -2.15
C PRO A 146 9.91 -8.55 -3.56
N THR A 147 8.97 -8.96 -4.42
CA THR A 147 8.84 -8.51 -5.81
C THR A 147 7.72 -7.48 -6.02
N CYS A 148 7.00 -7.11 -4.95
CA CYS A 148 5.94 -6.10 -5.04
C CYS A 148 6.52 -4.72 -5.38
N LYS A 149 5.87 -4.04 -6.32
CA LYS A 149 6.10 -2.61 -6.53
C LYS A 149 5.43 -1.84 -5.39
N THR A 150 6.24 -1.17 -4.58
CA THR A 150 5.75 -0.37 -3.44
C THR A 150 5.50 1.08 -3.84
N MET A 151 4.49 1.70 -3.22
CA MET A 151 4.17 3.12 -3.39
C MET A 151 3.39 3.67 -2.20
N SER A 152 3.39 5.00 -2.06
CA SER A 152 2.53 5.70 -1.11
C SER A 152 1.10 5.81 -1.63
N GLU A 153 0.13 5.96 -0.72
CA GLU A 153 -1.27 6.20 -1.06
C GLU A 153 -1.46 7.55 -1.74
N GLU A 154 -0.69 8.56 -1.34
CA GLU A 154 -0.70 9.91 -1.89
C GLU A 154 -0.39 9.91 -3.38
N LYS A 155 0.53 9.05 -3.83
CA LYS A 155 0.83 8.90 -5.26
C LYS A 155 -0.41 8.56 -6.06
N ILE A 156 -1.19 7.60 -5.59
CA ILE A 156 -2.40 7.15 -6.29
C ILE A 156 -3.45 8.27 -6.36
N PHE A 157 -3.63 9.03 -5.27
CA PHE A 157 -4.56 10.14 -5.24
C PHE A 157 -4.17 11.27 -6.18
N LEU A 158 -2.88 11.63 -6.22
CA LEU A 158 -2.37 12.67 -7.11
C LEU A 158 -2.45 12.25 -8.57
N GLU A 159 -2.06 11.03 -8.92
CA GLU A 159 -2.21 10.49 -10.27
C GLU A 159 -3.67 10.57 -10.74
N LYS A 160 -4.62 10.11 -9.92
CA LYS A 160 -6.05 10.17 -10.26
C LYS A 160 -6.55 11.61 -10.47
N LYS A 161 -6.08 12.57 -9.68
CA LYS A 161 -6.47 13.97 -9.81
C LYS A 161 -5.98 14.56 -11.11
N ILE A 162 -4.71 14.34 -11.44
CA ILE A 162 -4.10 14.81 -12.70
C ILE A 162 -4.86 14.25 -13.90
N TYR A 163 -5.17 12.95 -13.92
CA TYR A 163 -5.93 12.34 -15.02
C TYR A 163 -7.37 12.87 -15.15
N ARG A 164 -8.04 13.20 -14.04
CA ARG A 164 -9.39 13.80 -14.07
C ARG A 164 -9.35 15.21 -14.64
N ASP A 165 -8.40 16.03 -14.21
CA ASP A 165 -8.28 17.41 -14.69
C ASP A 165 -7.95 17.47 -16.19
N LEU A 166 -7.15 16.53 -16.70
CA LEU A 166 -6.86 16.39 -18.13
C LEU A 166 -8.08 15.92 -18.94
N SER A 167 -8.96 15.09 -18.38
CA SER A 167 -10.17 14.59 -19.05
C SER A 167 -11.33 15.61 -19.08
N THR A 168 -11.27 16.66 -18.26
CA THR A 168 -12.26 17.74 -18.25
C THR A 168 -11.89 18.91 -19.17
N CYS A 169 -10.72 18.88 -19.79
CA CYS A 169 -10.24 19.91 -20.72
C CYS A 169 -10.45 19.54 -22.22
N VAL A 170 -11.33 18.58 -22.53
CA VAL A 170 -11.70 18.18 -23.90
C VAL A 170 -13.12 18.55 -24.20
#